data_9d8f0b4c144be7e9d0ec5db773bd67cf
#
_entry.id   9d8f0b4c144be7e9d0ec5db773bd67cf
#
_cell.length_a   1.000
_cell.length_b   1.000
_cell.length_c   1.000
_cell.angle_alpha   90.00
_cell.angle_beta   90.00
_cell.angle_gamma   90.00
#
_symmetry.space_group_name_H-M   'P 1'
#
loop_
_entity.id
_entity.type
_entity.pdbx_description
1 polymer ?
#
loop_
_entity_poly.entity_id
_entity_poly.type
_entity_poly.pdbx_seq_one_letter_code
_entity_poly.pdbx_strand_id
1 'polypeptide(L)'
;MRFTPAPLAVLAVVGLAVVGCAPASGTGSEDGDTTIVLGTWRTEDAAMWEADIIPAFEKTHPGISVEYAPVDTNDYNAAIQSQIEGGTGPDVIMCRPFDVNRSWIEKGYFDPLDDLDAISAFPETALAAWQGDDGSSYCVPVASVLAGFYYNKAIFDELGLEVPTTQDELIDVLQAIADDGTYTPLALGSADGWQLAYNVLYQIGPNYWHGEDGRLGLIDGTKKLTDPDFVAGFAAFDELKDFLPSGFESISYEDMTQLFTLGKAAILPDGSWQISQVTSTGLDVGVFGAPVAEDGDQRYQQEMADMAFGLNAESANKEAATEFLEWLGTSEFQQLYVNKLPGFFSMGTEPVHYDNALAQEFADLKQGAQLTSRLALDRLSAGQPPLDDEIWRVSQLMYNSGLSPEEAAAELQKGLDSWYTPAS
;
A
#
# COMPACT_ATOMS: atom_id res chain seq x y z
N MET A 1 -43.36 3.93 60.37
CA MET A 1 -43.05 4.35 61.72
C MET A 1 -41.55 4.29 61.97
N ARG A 2 -41.03 5.34 62.52
CA ARG A 2 -39.70 5.65 63.04
C ARG A 2 -38.71 6.26 62.00
N PHE A 3 -38.70 7.59 62.11
CA PHE A 3 -37.66 8.52 61.69
C PHE A 3 -36.44 8.37 62.58
N THR A 4 -35.22 8.48 61.99
CA THR A 4 -34.01 8.86 62.71
C THR A 4 -33.22 9.85 61.91
N PRO A 5 -32.60 10.87 62.54
CA PRO A 5 -32.17 12.09 61.89
C PRO A 5 -30.70 12.03 61.39
N ALA A 6 -30.37 12.88 60.39
CA ALA A 6 -29.05 13.14 59.88
C ALA A 6 -28.22 14.03 60.85
N PRO A 7 -26.87 13.92 60.79
CA PRO A 7 -26.02 14.97 61.34
C PRO A 7 -25.48 15.89 60.26
N LEU A 8 -25.43 17.16 60.61
CA LEU A 8 -24.77 18.26 59.87
C LEU A 8 -23.30 17.98 59.63
N ALA A 9 -22.84 18.26 58.44
CA ALA A 9 -21.45 18.35 58.11
C ALA A 9 -21.06 19.85 57.94
N VAL A 10 -19.99 20.21 58.61
CA VAL A 10 -19.37 21.53 58.71
C VAL A 10 -18.68 21.87 57.41
N LEU A 11 -18.96 23.03 56.80
CA LEU A 11 -18.21 23.63 55.71
C LEU A 11 -16.87 24.16 56.24
N ALA A 12 -15.77 23.58 55.75
CA ALA A 12 -14.44 24.19 55.84
C ALA A 12 -14.15 24.95 54.53
N VAL A 13 -14.07 26.28 54.65
CA VAL A 13 -13.63 27.16 53.58
C VAL A 13 -12.09 27.06 53.48
N VAL A 14 -11.57 26.46 52.39
CA VAL A 14 -10.16 26.53 52.07
C VAL A 14 -9.95 27.63 51.02
N GLY A 15 -9.25 28.69 51.42
CA GLY A 15 -8.91 29.79 50.57
C GLY A 15 -7.91 29.36 49.47
N LEU A 16 -8.26 29.49 48.19
CA LEU A 16 -7.35 29.39 47.07
C LEU A 16 -6.50 30.63 47.00
N ALA A 17 -5.20 30.48 47.27
CA ALA A 17 -4.20 31.46 46.89
C ALA A 17 -3.94 31.35 45.38
N VAL A 18 -4.35 32.32 44.59
CA VAL A 18 -4.01 32.44 43.15
C VAL A 18 -2.55 32.89 43.10
N VAL A 19 -1.67 31.93 42.83
CA VAL A 19 -0.28 32.23 42.36
C VAL A 19 -0.36 32.56 40.88
N GLY A 20 -0.22 33.83 40.54
CA GLY A 20 -0.08 34.26 39.14
C GLY A 20 1.25 33.78 38.57
N CYS A 21 1.18 32.85 37.65
CA CYS A 21 2.31 32.54 36.75
C CYS A 21 2.42 33.69 35.74
N ALA A 22 3.44 34.52 35.87
CA ALA A 22 3.92 35.36 34.78
C ALA A 22 4.52 34.45 33.70
N PRO A 23 4.37 34.77 32.40
CA PRO A 23 5.08 34.04 31.37
C PRO A 23 6.58 34.25 31.57
N ALA A 24 7.29 33.19 31.88
CA ALA A 24 8.74 33.17 31.80
C ALA A 24 9.09 33.30 30.32
N SER A 25 9.68 34.46 29.96
CA SER A 25 10.45 34.61 28.74
C SER A 25 11.56 33.56 28.81
N GLY A 26 11.41 32.51 28.04
CA GLY A 26 12.41 31.46 27.91
C GLY A 26 13.67 32.03 27.29
N THR A 27 14.72 32.08 28.08
CA THR A 27 16.08 32.07 27.59
C THR A 27 16.28 30.68 26.97
N GLY A 28 16.63 30.63 25.68
CA GLY A 28 16.99 29.42 24.98
C GLY A 28 17.97 28.58 25.81
N SER A 29 17.63 27.36 26.07
CA SER A 29 18.59 26.34 26.52
C SER A 29 19.30 25.85 25.25
N GLU A 30 20.57 26.20 25.14
CA GLU A 30 21.56 25.49 24.33
C GLU A 30 21.60 24.05 24.85
N ASP A 31 21.60 23.05 23.92
CA ASP A 31 21.69 21.61 24.12
C ASP A 31 20.41 20.89 24.67
N GLY A 32 19.28 21.03 23.99
CA GLY A 32 18.16 20.09 24.14
C GLY A 32 17.86 19.40 22.82
N ASP A 33 17.78 18.06 22.82
CA ASP A 33 17.41 17.29 21.63
C ASP A 33 16.05 17.76 21.12
N THR A 34 15.95 18.00 19.80
CA THR A 34 14.69 18.31 19.13
C THR A 34 14.00 16.98 18.82
N THR A 35 12.78 16.78 19.32
CA THR A 35 11.99 15.58 18.98
C THR A 35 11.05 15.93 17.82
N ILE A 36 11.15 15.16 16.73
CA ILE A 36 10.18 15.17 15.63
C ILE A 36 9.24 14.00 15.74
N VAL A 37 7.97 14.21 15.38
CA VAL A 37 6.93 13.18 15.38
C VAL A 37 6.71 12.67 13.97
N LEU A 38 6.82 11.36 13.77
CA LEU A 38 6.62 10.66 12.50
C LEU A 38 5.23 10.00 12.49
N GLY A 39 4.26 10.61 11.81
CA GLY A 39 2.90 10.07 11.64
C GLY A 39 2.85 9.04 10.52
N THR A 40 2.34 7.84 10.82
CA THR A 40 2.35 6.70 9.89
C THR A 40 1.07 5.86 10.03
N TRP A 41 0.71 5.09 8.98
CA TRP A 41 -0.38 4.09 9.07
C TRP A 41 0.10 2.67 9.37
N ARG A 42 1.40 2.48 9.59
CA ARG A 42 2.00 1.14 9.72
C ARG A 42 2.24 0.80 11.18
N THR A 43 1.18 0.32 11.85
CA THR A 43 1.25 -0.08 13.25
C THR A 43 2.11 -1.32 13.46
N GLU A 44 2.13 -2.22 12.48
CA GLU A 44 2.89 -3.48 12.47
C GLU A 44 4.41 -3.28 12.38
N ASP A 45 4.85 -2.15 11.83
CA ASP A 45 6.27 -1.85 11.63
C ASP A 45 6.92 -1.13 12.83
N ALA A 46 6.13 -0.71 13.82
CA ALA A 46 6.60 0.12 14.95
C ALA A 46 7.85 -0.46 15.62
N ALA A 47 7.84 -1.76 15.92
CA ALA A 47 8.97 -2.42 16.58
C ALA A 47 10.26 -2.35 15.76
N MET A 48 10.18 -2.47 14.43
CA MET A 48 11.31 -2.37 13.52
C MET A 48 11.83 -0.92 13.41
N TRP A 49 10.92 0.05 13.29
CA TRP A 49 11.28 1.47 13.27
C TRP A 49 11.99 1.89 14.55
N GLU A 50 11.45 1.53 15.70
CA GLU A 50 12.01 1.87 17.02
C GLU A 50 13.35 1.13 17.32
N ALA A 51 13.51 -0.11 16.86
CA ALA A 51 14.70 -0.89 17.16
C ALA A 51 15.85 -0.69 16.16
N ASP A 52 15.56 -0.42 14.89
CA ASP A 52 16.55 -0.44 13.82
C ASP A 52 16.66 0.90 13.08
N ILE A 53 15.56 1.46 12.60
CA ILE A 53 15.59 2.63 11.68
C ILE A 53 15.87 3.91 12.45
N ILE A 54 15.10 4.21 13.47
CA ILE A 54 15.26 5.44 14.28
C ILE A 54 16.65 5.53 14.89
N PRO A 55 17.19 4.46 15.54
CA PRO A 55 18.56 4.49 16.09
C PRO A 55 19.65 4.70 15.04
N ALA A 56 19.44 4.26 13.79
CA ALA A 56 20.40 4.49 12.70
C ALA A 56 20.44 5.99 12.32
N PHE A 57 19.28 6.63 12.23
CA PHE A 57 19.20 8.08 12.00
C PHE A 57 19.80 8.89 13.15
N GLU A 58 19.36 8.66 14.38
CA GLU A 58 19.79 9.41 15.58
C GLU A 58 21.30 9.32 15.82
N LYS A 59 21.91 8.19 15.46
CA LYS A 59 23.37 8.00 15.56
C LYS A 59 24.16 8.97 14.69
N THR A 60 23.64 9.34 13.52
CA THR A 60 24.28 10.24 12.56
C THR A 60 23.82 11.70 12.70
N HIS A 61 22.70 11.93 13.40
CA HIS A 61 22.08 13.24 13.63
C HIS A 61 21.93 13.52 15.14
N PRO A 62 23.05 13.68 15.89
CA PRO A 62 22.96 13.93 17.32
C PRO A 62 22.22 15.24 17.58
N GLY A 63 21.29 15.23 18.54
CA GLY A 63 20.42 16.36 18.86
C GLY A 63 19.04 16.32 18.21
N ILE A 64 18.74 15.28 17.40
CA ILE A 64 17.42 15.02 16.86
C ILE A 64 16.96 13.65 17.35
N SER A 65 15.76 13.58 17.92
CA SER A 65 15.08 12.35 18.28
C SER A 65 13.82 12.17 17.46
N VAL A 66 13.43 10.93 17.17
CA VAL A 66 12.23 10.62 16.37
C VAL A 66 11.24 9.83 17.22
N GLU A 67 10.01 10.32 17.32
CA GLU A 67 8.87 9.61 17.90
C GLU A 67 8.04 8.98 16.78
N TYR A 68 7.92 7.65 16.77
CA TYR A 68 7.09 6.92 15.82
C TYR A 68 5.64 6.89 16.31
N ALA A 69 4.71 7.54 15.59
CA ALA A 69 3.32 7.73 15.99
C ALA A 69 2.36 7.06 14.99
N PRO A 70 2.16 5.73 15.11
CA PRO A 70 1.31 5.00 14.17
C PRO A 70 -0.17 5.14 14.49
N VAL A 71 -1.00 5.18 13.45
CA VAL A 71 -2.47 5.13 13.48
C VAL A 71 -2.93 3.97 12.63
N ASP A 72 -4.00 3.26 13.02
CA ASP A 72 -4.57 2.18 12.21
C ASP A 72 -4.82 2.63 10.76
N THR A 73 -4.51 1.76 9.80
CA THR A 73 -4.53 2.12 8.37
C THR A 73 -5.90 2.60 7.88
N ASN A 74 -7.00 2.08 8.46
CA ASN A 74 -8.36 2.45 8.08
C ASN A 74 -8.75 3.83 8.63
N ASP A 75 -8.20 4.21 9.78
CA ASP A 75 -8.48 5.47 10.46
C ASP A 75 -7.49 6.58 10.09
N TYR A 76 -6.34 6.23 9.49
CA TYR A 76 -5.19 7.12 9.29
C TYR A 76 -5.55 8.42 8.60
N ASN A 77 -6.21 8.35 7.44
CA ASN A 77 -6.49 9.54 6.63
C ASN A 77 -7.34 10.57 7.40
N ALA A 78 -8.37 10.10 8.11
CA ALA A 78 -9.25 10.95 8.90
C ALA A 78 -8.54 11.51 10.15
N ALA A 79 -7.74 10.68 10.82
CA ALA A 79 -7.01 11.06 12.02
C ALA A 79 -5.94 12.13 11.71
N ILE A 80 -5.10 11.91 10.69
CA ILE A 80 -4.05 12.86 10.28
C ILE A 80 -4.66 14.19 9.84
N GLN A 81 -5.70 14.15 9.01
CA GLN A 81 -6.39 15.39 8.61
C GLN A 81 -6.91 16.16 9.83
N SER A 82 -7.56 15.48 10.77
CA SER A 82 -8.07 16.11 12.00
C SER A 82 -6.96 16.69 12.88
N GLN A 83 -5.82 15.99 12.98
CA GLN A 83 -4.67 16.45 13.75
C GLN A 83 -4.02 17.71 13.12
N ILE A 84 -3.83 17.73 11.79
CA ILE A 84 -3.28 18.87 11.08
C ILE A 84 -4.21 20.08 11.22
N GLU A 85 -5.51 19.93 10.93
CA GLU A 85 -6.51 20.99 11.06
C GLU A 85 -6.65 21.51 12.51
N GLY A 86 -6.36 20.65 13.50
CA GLY A 86 -6.33 20.98 14.93
C GLY A 86 -5.02 21.59 15.43
N GLY A 87 -3.98 21.72 14.57
CA GLY A 87 -2.66 22.22 14.96
C GLY A 87 -1.86 21.27 15.85
N THR A 88 -2.16 19.97 15.81
CA THR A 88 -1.49 18.90 16.57
C THR A 88 -0.95 17.79 15.64
N GLY A 89 -0.82 18.08 14.35
CA GLY A 89 -0.29 17.13 13.37
C GLY A 89 1.18 16.78 13.61
N PRO A 90 1.63 15.59 13.17
CA PRO A 90 3.02 15.19 13.24
C PRO A 90 3.91 16.10 12.37
N ASP A 91 5.21 16.16 12.66
CA ASP A 91 6.18 16.95 11.91
C ASP A 91 6.44 16.38 10.52
N VAL A 92 6.52 15.06 10.44
CA VAL A 92 6.71 14.28 9.22
C VAL A 92 5.51 13.35 9.05
N ILE A 93 4.90 13.38 7.87
CA ILE A 93 3.64 12.69 7.58
C ILE A 93 3.88 11.64 6.50
N MET A 94 3.50 10.39 6.76
CA MET A 94 3.50 9.36 5.73
C MET A 94 2.44 9.66 4.67
N CYS A 95 2.87 9.84 3.44
CA CYS A 95 2.05 10.26 2.31
C CYS A 95 1.38 9.06 1.63
N ARG A 96 0.05 9.10 1.47
CA ARG A 96 -0.65 8.20 0.56
C ARG A 96 -0.31 8.58 -0.89
N PRO A 97 -0.21 7.63 -1.81
CA PRO A 97 0.06 7.99 -3.21
C PRO A 97 -1.17 8.59 -3.93
N PHE A 98 -0.92 9.38 -4.97
CA PHE A 98 -1.87 9.90 -5.94
C PHE A 98 -3.00 10.77 -5.34
N ASP A 99 -4.27 10.43 -5.55
CA ASP A 99 -5.42 11.31 -5.30
C ASP A 99 -5.57 11.77 -3.85
N VAL A 100 -5.26 10.90 -2.87
CA VAL A 100 -5.29 11.28 -1.45
C VAL A 100 -4.23 12.33 -1.17
N ASN A 101 -3.00 12.09 -1.64
CA ASN A 101 -1.90 13.05 -1.46
C ASN A 101 -2.18 14.37 -2.15
N ARG A 102 -2.66 14.33 -3.41
CA ARG A 102 -3.03 15.54 -4.16
C ARG A 102 -4.07 16.37 -3.41
N SER A 103 -5.10 15.73 -2.84
CA SER A 103 -6.09 16.41 -2.00
C SER A 103 -5.47 17.09 -0.77
N TRP A 104 -4.46 16.49 -0.15
CA TRP A 104 -3.76 17.07 1.01
C TRP A 104 -2.82 18.21 0.59
N ILE A 105 -2.16 18.10 -0.56
CA ILE A 105 -1.35 19.18 -1.16
C ILE A 105 -2.23 20.39 -1.45
N GLU A 106 -3.39 20.21 -2.09
CA GLU A 106 -4.36 21.28 -2.40
C GLU A 106 -4.85 22.01 -1.13
N LYS A 107 -4.95 21.28 0.00
CA LYS A 107 -5.31 21.86 1.31
C LYS A 107 -4.14 22.57 1.99
N GLY A 108 -2.93 22.49 1.43
CA GLY A 108 -1.73 23.12 1.99
C GLY A 108 -1.16 22.41 3.22
N TYR A 109 -1.33 21.09 3.33
CA TYR A 109 -0.81 20.34 4.47
C TYR A 109 0.69 20.07 4.40
N PHE A 110 1.28 20.14 3.21
CA PHE A 110 2.69 19.87 2.98
C PHE A 110 3.45 21.10 2.45
N ASP A 111 4.69 21.23 2.84
CA ASP A 111 5.65 22.10 2.15
C ASP A 111 6.22 21.37 0.91
N PRO A 112 6.51 22.09 -0.21
CA PRO A 112 7.22 21.50 -1.35
C PRO A 112 8.65 21.14 -0.97
N LEU A 113 9.17 20.07 -1.56
CA LEU A 113 10.47 19.47 -1.23
C LEU A 113 11.48 19.50 -2.38
N ASP A 114 11.21 20.21 -3.48
CA ASP A 114 12.07 20.23 -4.66
C ASP A 114 13.51 20.71 -4.40
N ASP A 115 13.71 21.51 -3.35
CA ASP A 115 15.02 22.00 -2.94
C ASP A 115 15.84 20.98 -2.13
N LEU A 116 15.28 19.81 -1.77
CA LEU A 116 15.98 18.78 -1.02
C LEU A 116 16.83 17.90 -1.94
N ASP A 117 18.07 17.65 -1.53
CA ASP A 117 18.97 16.72 -2.24
C ASP A 117 18.37 15.30 -2.32
N ALA A 118 17.59 14.91 -1.32
CA ALA A 118 16.86 13.64 -1.27
C ALA A 118 16.00 13.39 -2.52
N ILE A 119 15.34 14.42 -3.06
CA ILE A 119 14.47 14.28 -4.25
C ILE A 119 15.28 13.83 -5.46
N SER A 120 16.52 14.29 -5.61
CA SER A 120 17.40 13.90 -6.72
C SER A 120 17.80 12.41 -6.74
N ALA A 121 17.62 11.71 -5.62
CA ALA A 121 17.89 10.28 -5.52
C ALA A 121 16.86 9.41 -6.25
N PHE A 122 15.72 9.97 -6.67
CA PHE A 122 14.59 9.24 -7.24
C PHE A 122 14.33 9.62 -8.70
N PRO A 123 13.95 8.67 -9.57
CA PRO A 123 13.52 8.98 -10.92
C PRO A 123 12.14 9.66 -10.92
N GLU A 124 11.83 10.40 -11.97
CA GLU A 124 10.55 11.09 -12.14
C GLU A 124 9.33 10.15 -11.96
N THR A 125 9.43 8.92 -12.42
CA THR A 125 8.38 7.90 -12.26
C THR A 125 8.12 7.53 -10.81
N ALA A 126 9.12 7.59 -9.94
CA ALA A 126 8.95 7.36 -8.51
C ALA A 126 8.31 8.57 -7.82
N LEU A 127 8.65 9.79 -8.25
CA LEU A 127 8.12 11.03 -7.70
C LEU A 127 6.66 11.29 -8.10
N ALA A 128 6.23 10.81 -9.26
CA ALA A 128 4.92 11.11 -9.85
C ALA A 128 3.72 10.84 -8.93
N ALA A 129 3.84 9.84 -8.04
CA ALA A 129 2.77 9.50 -7.09
C ALA A 129 2.55 10.56 -6.00
N TRP A 130 3.50 11.47 -5.80
CA TRP A 130 3.49 12.48 -4.74
C TRP A 130 3.74 13.90 -5.23
N GLN A 131 3.55 14.14 -6.52
CA GLN A 131 3.60 15.48 -7.12
C GLN A 131 2.25 16.17 -7.02
N GLY A 132 2.31 17.49 -6.82
CA GLY A 132 1.16 18.38 -6.97
C GLY A 132 0.86 18.71 -8.44
N ASP A 133 -0.27 19.37 -8.69
CA ASP A 133 -0.63 19.86 -10.04
C ASP A 133 0.30 20.97 -10.54
N ASP A 134 1.07 21.57 -9.65
CA ASP A 134 2.14 22.54 -9.96
C ASP A 134 3.45 21.90 -10.43
N GLY A 135 3.52 20.55 -10.39
CA GLY A 135 4.69 19.77 -10.74
C GLY A 135 5.73 19.62 -9.64
N SER A 136 5.51 20.25 -8.48
CA SER A 136 6.43 20.14 -7.34
C SER A 136 6.25 18.79 -6.61
N SER A 137 7.34 18.28 -6.06
CA SER A 137 7.36 17.08 -5.22
C SER A 137 7.10 17.46 -3.75
N TYR A 138 6.19 16.77 -3.10
CA TYR A 138 5.78 17.06 -1.72
C TYR A 138 6.14 15.97 -0.72
N CYS A 139 6.59 14.81 -1.20
CA CYS A 139 7.04 13.73 -0.34
C CYS A 139 8.29 13.06 -0.91
N VAL A 140 9.18 12.62 -0.03
CA VAL A 140 10.34 11.78 -0.36
C VAL A 140 9.87 10.33 -0.46
N PRO A 141 9.99 9.66 -1.62
CA PRO A 141 9.65 8.26 -1.77
C PRO A 141 10.48 7.36 -0.83
N VAL A 142 9.86 6.33 -0.26
CA VAL A 142 10.56 5.34 0.58
C VAL A 142 10.55 3.98 -0.07
N ALA A 143 9.36 3.50 -0.43
CA ALA A 143 9.24 2.16 -0.98
C ALA A 143 8.06 1.99 -1.92
N SER A 144 8.23 1.08 -2.86
CA SER A 144 7.17 0.45 -3.64
C SER A 144 6.91 -0.98 -3.14
N VAL A 145 5.77 -1.54 -3.55
CA VAL A 145 5.42 -2.94 -3.38
C VAL A 145 5.11 -3.56 -4.74
N LEU A 146 5.38 -4.85 -4.85
CA LEU A 146 5.11 -5.64 -6.06
C LEU A 146 3.97 -6.62 -5.79
N ALA A 147 3.23 -6.96 -6.81
CA ALA A 147 2.25 -8.03 -6.76
C ALA A 147 2.82 -9.29 -7.42
N GLY A 148 2.41 -10.47 -6.94
CA GLY A 148 2.88 -11.75 -7.47
C GLY A 148 2.02 -12.90 -7.00
N PHE A 149 2.26 -14.07 -7.55
CA PHE A 149 1.64 -15.32 -7.16
C PHE A 149 2.66 -16.13 -6.35
N TYR A 150 2.52 -16.16 -5.04
CA TYR A 150 3.28 -17.10 -4.21
C TYR A 150 2.84 -18.51 -4.50
N TYR A 151 3.78 -19.46 -4.56
CA TYR A 151 3.45 -20.87 -4.72
C TYR A 151 4.25 -21.74 -3.74
N ASN A 152 3.64 -22.82 -3.29
CA ASN A 152 4.27 -23.80 -2.42
C ASN A 152 5.07 -24.78 -3.28
N LYS A 153 6.41 -24.67 -3.26
CA LYS A 153 7.32 -25.50 -4.08
C LYS A 153 7.13 -26.99 -3.79
N ALA A 154 6.87 -27.37 -2.54
CA ALA A 154 6.68 -28.77 -2.18
C ALA A 154 5.42 -29.37 -2.81
N ILE A 155 4.32 -28.61 -2.91
CA ILE A 155 3.08 -29.06 -3.59
C ILE A 155 3.33 -29.17 -5.10
N PHE A 156 4.01 -28.21 -5.70
CA PHE A 156 4.36 -28.24 -7.12
C PHE A 156 5.24 -29.45 -7.45
N ASP A 157 6.27 -29.70 -6.64
CA ASP A 157 7.15 -30.88 -6.79
C ASP A 157 6.38 -32.20 -6.63
N GLU A 158 5.48 -32.31 -5.62
CA GLU A 158 4.68 -33.51 -5.36
C GLU A 158 3.76 -33.84 -6.53
N LEU A 159 3.15 -32.83 -7.14
CA LEU A 159 2.22 -32.98 -8.26
C LEU A 159 2.90 -32.92 -9.63
N GLY A 160 4.21 -32.65 -9.68
CA GLY A 160 4.99 -32.57 -10.91
C GLY A 160 4.58 -31.37 -11.79
N LEU A 161 4.25 -30.23 -11.14
CA LEU A 161 3.80 -29.01 -11.81
C LEU A 161 4.99 -28.10 -12.12
N GLU A 162 4.91 -27.40 -13.26
CA GLU A 162 5.84 -26.33 -13.61
C GLU A 162 5.19 -24.97 -13.32
N VAL A 163 6.00 -23.93 -13.12
CA VAL A 163 5.53 -22.56 -12.92
C VAL A 163 4.90 -22.04 -14.21
N PRO A 164 3.63 -21.60 -14.21
CA PRO A 164 2.95 -21.16 -15.41
C PRO A 164 3.47 -19.82 -15.92
N THR A 165 3.56 -19.66 -17.23
CA THR A 165 3.97 -18.45 -17.93
C THR A 165 2.84 -17.81 -18.74
N THR A 166 1.83 -18.62 -19.11
CA THR A 166 0.62 -18.17 -19.83
C THR A 166 -0.64 -18.42 -19.01
N GLN A 167 -1.74 -17.74 -19.37
CA GLN A 167 -3.04 -17.93 -18.72
C GLN A 167 -3.52 -19.38 -18.83
N ASP A 168 -3.40 -19.99 -20.01
CA ASP A 168 -3.81 -21.39 -20.22
C ASP A 168 -3.01 -22.34 -19.32
N GLU A 169 -1.69 -22.13 -19.18
CA GLU A 169 -0.85 -22.91 -18.26
C GLU A 169 -1.25 -22.72 -16.79
N LEU A 170 -1.64 -21.49 -16.39
CA LEU A 170 -2.15 -21.24 -15.04
C LEU A 170 -3.44 -22.04 -14.80
N ILE A 171 -4.38 -22.03 -15.73
CA ILE A 171 -5.63 -22.79 -15.63
C ILE A 171 -5.34 -24.30 -15.56
N ASP A 172 -4.42 -24.80 -16.38
CA ASP A 172 -4.03 -26.23 -16.35
C ASP A 172 -3.42 -26.62 -15.00
N VAL A 173 -2.56 -25.78 -14.41
CA VAL A 173 -1.98 -25.98 -13.08
C VAL A 173 -3.08 -26.01 -12.01
N LEU A 174 -3.98 -25.03 -12.02
CA LEU A 174 -5.08 -24.96 -11.06
C LEU A 174 -6.03 -26.17 -11.19
N GLN A 175 -6.33 -26.60 -12.40
CA GLN A 175 -7.15 -27.78 -12.65
C GLN A 175 -6.47 -29.06 -12.15
N ALA A 176 -5.17 -29.22 -12.38
CA ALA A 176 -4.42 -30.37 -11.89
C ALA A 176 -4.42 -30.47 -10.36
N ILE A 177 -4.30 -29.32 -9.66
CA ILE A 177 -4.40 -29.26 -8.19
C ILE A 177 -5.83 -29.59 -7.72
N ALA A 178 -6.85 -29.07 -8.42
CA ALA A 178 -8.25 -29.35 -8.12
C ALA A 178 -8.59 -30.83 -8.31
N ASP A 179 -8.09 -31.45 -9.36
CA ASP A 179 -8.31 -32.89 -9.67
C ASP A 179 -7.64 -33.82 -8.65
N ASP A 180 -6.47 -33.44 -8.11
CA ASP A 180 -5.82 -34.17 -7.02
C ASP A 180 -6.67 -34.10 -5.73
N GLY A 181 -7.29 -32.96 -5.44
CA GLY A 181 -8.25 -32.77 -4.35
C GLY A 181 -7.65 -32.74 -2.95
N THR A 182 -6.33 -32.81 -2.80
CA THR A 182 -5.63 -32.73 -1.51
C THR A 182 -5.49 -31.28 -1.05
N TYR A 183 -5.22 -30.39 -1.98
CA TYR A 183 -4.91 -28.98 -1.73
C TYR A 183 -5.96 -28.07 -2.36
N THR A 184 -6.16 -26.89 -1.76
CA THR A 184 -6.89 -25.80 -2.39
C THR A 184 -6.02 -25.19 -3.48
N PRO A 185 -6.50 -25.02 -4.74
CA PRO A 185 -5.69 -24.44 -5.79
C PRO A 185 -5.25 -23.01 -5.49
N LEU A 186 -6.21 -22.11 -5.21
CA LEU A 186 -5.97 -20.72 -4.89
C LEU A 186 -6.39 -20.39 -3.46
N ALA A 187 -5.48 -19.84 -2.66
CA ALA A 187 -5.82 -19.20 -1.40
C ALA A 187 -6.37 -17.80 -1.70
N LEU A 188 -7.65 -17.67 -1.89
CA LEU A 188 -8.30 -16.40 -2.20
C LEU A 188 -9.68 -16.35 -1.56
N GLY A 189 -10.06 -15.19 -1.03
CA GLY A 189 -11.37 -14.91 -0.46
C GLY A 189 -11.96 -13.61 -1.03
N SER A 190 -13.19 -13.31 -0.65
CA SER A 190 -13.86 -12.09 -1.07
C SER A 190 -14.62 -11.37 0.04
N ALA A 191 -14.40 -11.76 1.32
CA ALA A 191 -15.07 -11.12 2.44
C ALA A 191 -14.64 -9.64 2.58
N ASP A 192 -13.36 -9.34 2.39
CA ASP A 192 -12.87 -7.98 2.30
C ASP A 192 -12.95 -7.50 0.85
N GLY A 193 -13.66 -6.41 0.58
CA GLY A 193 -14.04 -5.99 -0.76
C GLY A 193 -12.90 -5.86 -1.78
N TRP A 194 -11.73 -5.48 -1.32
CA TRP A 194 -10.55 -5.23 -2.17
C TRP A 194 -9.81 -6.49 -2.63
N GLN A 195 -9.95 -7.64 -1.92
CA GLN A 195 -9.13 -8.84 -2.11
C GLN A 195 -9.06 -9.32 -3.58
N LEU A 196 -10.21 -9.47 -4.23
CA LEU A 196 -10.28 -9.97 -5.60
C LEU A 196 -9.61 -9.04 -6.61
N ALA A 197 -9.86 -7.75 -6.47
CA ALA A 197 -9.28 -6.75 -7.37
C ALA A 197 -7.77 -6.64 -7.21
N TYR A 198 -7.29 -6.46 -5.97
CA TYR A 198 -5.88 -6.23 -5.69
C TYR A 198 -5.02 -7.47 -5.92
N ASN A 199 -5.52 -8.61 -5.48
CA ASN A 199 -4.72 -9.82 -5.49
C ASN A 199 -4.77 -10.57 -6.82
N VAL A 200 -5.74 -10.29 -7.69
CA VAL A 200 -5.87 -10.99 -8.96
C VAL A 200 -6.07 -10.05 -10.15
N LEU A 201 -7.18 -9.27 -10.18
CA LEU A 201 -7.52 -8.51 -11.38
C LEU A 201 -6.43 -7.51 -11.78
N TYR A 202 -5.88 -6.77 -10.81
CA TYR A 202 -4.81 -5.80 -11.07
C TYR A 202 -3.46 -6.43 -11.38
N GLN A 203 -3.29 -7.74 -11.15
CA GLN A 203 -2.10 -8.48 -11.57
C GLN A 203 -2.23 -9.02 -12.98
N ILE A 204 -3.35 -9.70 -13.29
CA ILE A 204 -3.59 -10.37 -14.57
C ILE A 204 -3.96 -9.36 -15.66
N GLY A 205 -4.88 -8.46 -15.36
CA GLY A 205 -5.47 -7.54 -16.33
C GLY A 205 -4.47 -6.71 -17.13
N PRO A 206 -3.38 -6.18 -16.56
CA PRO A 206 -2.37 -5.44 -17.30
C PRO A 206 -1.80 -6.17 -18.52
N ASN A 207 -1.73 -7.50 -18.48
CA ASN A 207 -1.27 -8.32 -19.60
C ASN A 207 -2.26 -8.33 -20.78
N TYR A 208 -3.49 -7.87 -20.59
CA TYR A 208 -4.52 -7.75 -21.61
C TYR A 208 -4.69 -6.31 -22.10
N TRP A 209 -4.80 -5.32 -21.17
CA TRP A 209 -4.97 -3.91 -21.56
C TRP A 209 -3.66 -3.15 -21.76
N HIS A 210 -2.52 -3.86 -21.82
CA HIS A 210 -1.18 -3.32 -22.13
C HIS A 210 -0.65 -2.32 -21.07
N GLY A 211 -0.85 -2.65 -19.79
CA GLY A 211 -0.27 -1.91 -18.67
C GLY A 211 -0.60 -0.43 -18.67
N GLU A 212 0.44 0.42 -18.70
CA GLU A 212 0.28 1.87 -18.68
C GLU A 212 -0.44 2.43 -19.89
N ASP A 213 -0.29 1.83 -21.09
CA ASP A 213 -1.03 2.29 -22.29
C ASP A 213 -2.54 2.19 -22.08
N GLY A 214 -3.01 1.11 -21.45
CA GLY A 214 -4.42 0.96 -21.08
C GLY A 214 -4.86 1.99 -20.04
N ARG A 215 -4.10 2.10 -18.93
CA ARG A 215 -4.40 2.99 -17.83
C ARG A 215 -4.41 4.47 -18.26
N LEU A 216 -3.37 4.91 -18.93
CA LEU A 216 -3.27 6.29 -19.43
C LEU A 216 -4.33 6.58 -20.49
N GLY A 217 -4.68 5.59 -21.34
CA GLY A 217 -5.76 5.72 -22.32
C GLY A 217 -7.14 5.92 -21.68
N LEU A 218 -7.39 5.39 -20.46
CA LEU A 218 -8.60 5.73 -19.70
C LEU A 218 -8.55 7.17 -19.18
N ILE A 219 -7.37 7.62 -18.73
CA ILE A 219 -7.19 8.98 -18.20
C ILE A 219 -7.35 10.02 -19.28
N ASP A 220 -6.80 9.82 -20.46
CA ASP A 220 -6.89 10.76 -21.57
C ASP A 220 -8.17 10.57 -22.45
N GLY A 221 -8.94 9.50 -22.19
CA GLY A 221 -10.19 9.19 -22.88
C GLY A 221 -10.03 8.56 -24.26
N THR A 222 -8.82 8.14 -24.64
CA THR A 222 -8.58 7.40 -25.90
C THR A 222 -9.02 5.94 -25.80
N LYS A 223 -9.16 5.40 -24.57
CA LYS A 223 -9.68 4.06 -24.28
C LYS A 223 -10.86 4.11 -23.34
N LYS A 224 -11.61 3.01 -23.31
CA LYS A 224 -12.75 2.78 -22.42
C LYS A 224 -12.67 1.41 -21.77
N LEU A 225 -13.23 1.28 -20.58
CA LEU A 225 -13.30 -0.04 -19.89
C LEU A 225 -14.11 -1.07 -20.70
N THR A 226 -14.94 -0.64 -21.64
CA THR A 226 -15.70 -1.51 -22.56
C THR A 226 -14.93 -1.91 -23.81
N ASP A 227 -13.69 -1.46 -24.00
CA ASP A 227 -12.87 -1.89 -25.12
C ASP A 227 -12.49 -3.36 -24.99
N PRO A 228 -12.29 -4.08 -26.11
CA PRO A 228 -12.02 -5.53 -26.08
C PRO A 228 -10.90 -5.97 -25.17
N ASP A 229 -9.84 -5.17 -25.07
CA ASP A 229 -8.65 -5.46 -24.25
C ASP A 229 -8.99 -5.51 -22.75
N PHE A 230 -9.83 -4.60 -22.27
CA PHE A 230 -10.29 -4.59 -20.88
C PHE A 230 -11.27 -5.73 -20.59
N VAL A 231 -12.21 -5.97 -21.51
CA VAL A 231 -13.13 -7.09 -21.39
C VAL A 231 -12.38 -8.41 -21.34
N ALA A 232 -11.33 -8.58 -22.15
CA ALA A 232 -10.47 -9.77 -22.10
C ALA A 232 -9.75 -9.92 -20.75
N GLY A 233 -9.28 -8.83 -20.16
CA GLY A 233 -8.70 -8.85 -18.81
C GLY A 233 -9.70 -9.26 -17.73
N PHE A 234 -10.95 -8.78 -17.81
CA PHE A 234 -12.03 -9.23 -16.93
C PHE A 234 -12.41 -10.70 -17.16
N ALA A 235 -12.34 -11.18 -18.42
CA ALA A 235 -12.60 -12.58 -18.72
C ALA A 235 -11.53 -13.52 -18.13
N ALA A 236 -10.25 -13.17 -18.29
CA ALA A 236 -9.16 -13.91 -17.70
C ALA A 236 -9.23 -13.95 -16.15
N PHE A 237 -9.66 -12.86 -15.52
CA PHE A 237 -9.95 -12.82 -14.11
C PHE A 237 -11.11 -13.78 -13.74
N ASP A 238 -12.21 -13.79 -14.49
CA ASP A 238 -13.39 -14.62 -14.22
C ASP A 238 -13.09 -16.12 -14.30
N GLU A 239 -12.14 -16.55 -15.15
CA GLU A 239 -11.73 -17.94 -15.28
C GLU A 239 -11.19 -18.56 -13.97
N LEU A 240 -10.66 -17.74 -13.07
CA LEU A 240 -10.08 -18.23 -11.81
C LEU A 240 -11.12 -18.56 -10.73
N LYS A 241 -12.36 -18.13 -10.87
CA LYS A 241 -13.40 -18.26 -9.83
C LYS A 241 -13.69 -19.70 -9.41
N ASP A 242 -13.54 -20.66 -10.35
CA ASP A 242 -13.84 -22.06 -10.10
C ASP A 242 -12.76 -22.77 -9.26
N PHE A 243 -11.63 -22.12 -8.99
CA PHE A 243 -10.49 -22.67 -8.27
C PHE A 243 -10.35 -22.13 -6.83
N LEU A 244 -11.31 -21.34 -6.37
CA LEU A 244 -11.34 -20.78 -5.02
C LEU A 244 -11.78 -21.82 -3.98
N PRO A 245 -11.42 -21.64 -2.70
CA PRO A 245 -11.89 -22.50 -1.64
C PRO A 245 -13.42 -22.42 -1.50
N SER A 246 -14.06 -23.50 -1.09
CA SER A 246 -15.50 -23.51 -0.82
C SER A 246 -15.86 -22.48 0.26
N GLY A 247 -16.85 -21.64 -0.01
CA GLY A 247 -17.28 -20.58 0.91
C GLY A 247 -16.35 -19.36 0.90
N PHE A 248 -15.62 -19.15 -0.19
CA PHE A 248 -14.68 -18.02 -0.36
C PHE A 248 -15.30 -16.65 -0.08
N GLU A 249 -16.62 -16.50 -0.21
CA GLU A 249 -17.36 -15.28 0.08
C GLU A 249 -17.22 -14.83 1.55
N SER A 250 -16.90 -15.77 2.44
CA SER A 250 -16.72 -15.54 3.87
C SER A 250 -15.27 -15.59 4.32
N ILE A 251 -14.34 -15.83 3.39
CA ILE A 251 -12.91 -15.90 3.69
C ILE A 251 -12.33 -14.51 3.67
N SER A 252 -11.85 -14.07 4.85
CA SER A 252 -11.16 -12.80 5.02
C SER A 252 -9.74 -12.85 4.46
N TYR A 253 -9.11 -11.70 4.35
CA TYR A 253 -7.72 -11.58 3.95
C TYR A 253 -6.77 -12.36 4.88
N GLU A 254 -7.02 -12.31 6.19
CA GLU A 254 -6.25 -13.07 7.17
C GLU A 254 -6.44 -14.58 6.98
N ASP A 255 -7.68 -15.04 6.77
CA ASP A 255 -8.00 -16.47 6.59
C ASP A 255 -7.37 -17.02 5.31
N MET A 256 -7.40 -16.28 4.19
CA MET A 256 -6.75 -16.73 2.95
C MET A 256 -5.23 -16.86 3.11
N THR A 257 -4.60 -15.91 3.79
CA THR A 257 -3.17 -15.98 4.08
C THR A 257 -2.85 -17.17 4.98
N GLN A 258 -3.70 -17.48 5.98
CA GLN A 258 -3.55 -18.67 6.81
C GLN A 258 -3.71 -19.97 6.03
N LEU A 259 -4.61 -20.05 5.07
CA LEU A 259 -4.77 -21.24 4.21
C LEU A 259 -3.45 -21.60 3.53
N PHE A 260 -2.76 -20.59 2.98
CA PHE A 260 -1.47 -20.79 2.31
C PHE A 260 -0.35 -21.08 3.32
N THR A 261 -0.22 -20.29 4.37
CA THR A 261 0.87 -20.41 5.36
C THR A 261 0.80 -21.71 6.19
N LEU A 262 -0.36 -22.34 6.27
CA LEU A 262 -0.54 -23.69 6.82
C LEU A 262 -0.27 -24.82 5.80
N GLY A 263 0.14 -24.49 4.57
CA GLY A 263 0.42 -25.47 3.52
C GLY A 263 -0.83 -26.18 2.98
N LYS A 264 -2.02 -25.57 3.11
CA LYS A 264 -3.30 -26.15 2.65
C LYS A 264 -3.71 -25.67 1.26
N ALA A 265 -3.13 -24.60 0.78
CA ALA A 265 -3.33 -24.10 -0.57
C ALA A 265 -2.00 -24.06 -1.34
N ALA A 266 -2.08 -24.27 -2.64
CA ALA A 266 -0.91 -24.34 -3.51
C ALA A 266 -0.42 -22.97 -3.96
N ILE A 267 -1.32 -22.03 -4.23
CA ILE A 267 -1.00 -20.70 -4.74
C ILE A 267 -1.73 -19.64 -3.90
N LEU A 268 -1.01 -18.55 -3.57
CA LEU A 268 -1.54 -17.34 -2.93
C LEU A 268 -1.23 -16.15 -3.83
N PRO A 269 -2.21 -15.59 -4.56
CA PRO A 269 -2.02 -14.31 -5.23
C PRO A 269 -2.05 -13.19 -4.18
N ASP A 270 -0.95 -12.46 -4.04
CA ASP A 270 -0.87 -11.38 -3.04
C ASP A 270 0.29 -10.41 -3.36
N GLY A 271 0.45 -9.38 -2.55
CA GLY A 271 1.54 -8.46 -2.65
C GLY A 271 2.79 -8.87 -1.85
N SER A 272 3.87 -8.23 -2.17
CA SER A 272 5.18 -8.50 -1.57
C SER A 272 5.24 -8.18 -0.06
N TRP A 273 4.30 -7.40 0.47
CA TRP A 273 4.18 -7.12 1.92
C TRP A 273 3.98 -8.39 2.77
N GLN A 274 3.59 -9.52 2.16
CA GLN A 274 3.43 -10.80 2.84
C GLN A 274 4.73 -11.58 3.01
N ILE A 275 5.84 -11.15 2.41
CA ILE A 275 7.11 -11.90 2.42
C ILE A 275 7.54 -12.25 3.85
N SER A 276 7.48 -11.30 4.78
CA SER A 276 7.88 -11.53 6.18
C SER A 276 7.02 -12.61 6.85
N GLN A 277 5.70 -12.58 6.65
CA GLN A 277 4.78 -13.56 7.21
C GLN A 277 4.99 -14.95 6.58
N VAL A 278 5.06 -15.01 5.25
CA VAL A 278 5.23 -16.26 4.51
C VAL A 278 6.57 -16.93 4.87
N THR A 279 7.67 -16.18 4.88
CA THR A 279 9.00 -16.73 5.20
C THR A 279 9.13 -17.19 6.66
N SER A 280 8.35 -16.59 7.58
CA SER A 280 8.35 -16.99 9.00
C SER A 280 7.82 -18.40 9.25
N THR A 281 7.06 -18.96 8.31
CA THR A 281 6.44 -20.30 8.43
C THR A 281 7.40 -21.46 8.20
N GLY A 282 8.52 -21.21 7.52
CA GLY A 282 9.48 -22.24 7.09
C GLY A 282 9.02 -23.05 5.88
N LEU A 283 7.92 -22.70 5.22
CA LEU A 283 7.53 -23.26 3.93
C LEU A 283 8.57 -22.89 2.86
N ASP A 284 8.84 -23.83 1.96
CA ASP A 284 9.62 -23.55 0.75
C ASP A 284 8.69 -22.93 -0.29
N VAL A 285 8.81 -21.62 -0.47
CA VAL A 285 7.91 -20.83 -1.29
C VAL A 285 8.71 -20.12 -2.38
N GLY A 286 8.14 -20.06 -3.57
CA GLY A 286 8.59 -19.20 -4.66
C GLY A 286 7.52 -18.20 -5.03
N VAL A 287 7.84 -17.36 -6.00
CA VAL A 287 6.90 -16.41 -6.58
C VAL A 287 7.02 -16.38 -8.10
N PHE A 288 5.90 -16.18 -8.78
CA PHE A 288 5.88 -15.88 -10.21
C PHE A 288 5.02 -14.64 -10.48
N GLY A 289 5.33 -13.94 -11.57
CA GLY A 289 4.52 -12.81 -12.03
C GLY A 289 3.25 -13.29 -12.72
N ALA A 290 2.26 -12.42 -12.83
CA ALA A 290 1.02 -12.76 -13.55
C ALA A 290 1.35 -13.28 -14.96
N PRO A 291 0.77 -14.43 -15.37
CA PRO A 291 0.98 -14.99 -16.69
C PRO A 291 0.48 -14.08 -17.80
N VAL A 292 1.10 -14.16 -18.97
CA VAL A 292 0.66 -13.45 -20.17
C VAL A 292 -0.49 -14.18 -20.85
N ALA A 293 -1.21 -13.49 -21.76
CA ALA A 293 -2.29 -14.11 -22.51
C ALA A 293 -1.77 -15.25 -23.42
N GLU A 294 -0.72 -15.00 -24.20
CA GLU A 294 -0.11 -15.97 -25.10
C GLU A 294 1.42 -15.98 -24.96
N ASP A 295 2.05 -17.12 -25.29
CA ASP A 295 3.51 -17.23 -25.25
C ASP A 295 4.18 -16.20 -26.18
N GLY A 296 5.15 -15.48 -25.61
CA GLY A 296 5.90 -14.44 -26.30
C GLY A 296 5.31 -13.03 -26.18
N ASP A 297 4.15 -12.87 -25.52
CA ASP A 297 3.58 -11.55 -25.23
C ASP A 297 4.45 -10.75 -24.26
N GLN A 298 4.34 -9.43 -24.33
CA GLN A 298 4.96 -8.54 -23.37
C GLN A 298 4.29 -8.72 -21.99
N ARG A 299 5.08 -9.09 -20.99
CA ARG A 299 4.62 -9.16 -19.61
C ARG A 299 4.61 -7.76 -18.98
N TYR A 300 3.55 -7.47 -18.25
CA TYR A 300 3.41 -6.27 -17.42
C TYR A 300 3.43 -6.67 -15.96
N GLN A 301 4.27 -5.99 -15.19
CA GLN A 301 4.43 -6.24 -13.76
C GLN A 301 3.86 -5.06 -12.97
N GLN A 302 2.90 -5.34 -12.10
CA GLN A 302 2.37 -4.33 -11.21
C GLN A 302 3.43 -3.95 -10.16
N GLU A 303 3.75 -2.67 -10.12
CA GLU A 303 4.51 -2.03 -9.05
C GLU A 303 3.72 -0.84 -8.53
N MET A 304 3.52 -0.78 -7.23
CA MET A 304 2.80 0.32 -6.60
C MET A 304 3.76 1.16 -5.77
N ALA A 305 3.78 2.46 -6.02
CA ALA A 305 4.24 3.41 -5.03
C ALA A 305 3.39 3.24 -3.76
N ASP A 306 4.03 2.93 -2.62
CA ASP A 306 3.31 2.64 -1.38
C ASP A 306 3.56 3.70 -0.32
N MET A 307 4.82 3.97 0.00
CA MET A 307 5.22 4.87 1.07
C MET A 307 6.11 5.99 0.61
N ALA A 308 5.80 7.18 1.10
CA ALA A 308 6.67 8.35 1.07
C ALA A 308 6.43 9.17 2.34
N PHE A 309 7.30 10.13 2.63
CA PHE A 309 7.14 11.03 3.77
C PHE A 309 7.25 12.48 3.34
N GLY A 310 6.33 13.31 3.84
CA GLY A 310 6.25 14.74 3.56
C GLY A 310 6.43 15.58 4.81
N LEU A 311 6.82 16.83 4.61
CA LEU A 311 6.98 17.82 5.65
C LEU A 311 5.65 18.50 5.94
N ASN A 312 5.19 18.45 7.20
CA ASN A 312 4.01 19.19 7.62
C ASN A 312 4.28 20.70 7.51
N ALA A 313 3.45 21.39 6.73
CA ALA A 313 3.57 22.84 6.51
C ALA A 313 3.47 23.67 7.80
N GLU A 314 2.81 23.15 8.85
CA GLU A 314 2.64 23.80 10.15
C GLU A 314 3.61 23.27 11.23
N SER A 315 4.58 22.41 10.88
CA SER A 315 5.56 21.91 11.83
C SER A 315 6.38 23.05 12.45
N ALA A 316 6.57 23.00 13.77
CA ALA A 316 7.48 23.89 14.50
C ALA A 316 8.96 23.43 14.42
N ASN A 317 9.19 22.18 14.00
CA ASN A 317 10.50 21.50 13.98
C ASN A 317 11.00 21.27 12.54
N LYS A 318 10.67 22.18 11.59
CA LYS A 318 10.94 22.00 10.16
C LYS A 318 12.39 21.67 9.84
N GLU A 319 13.37 22.31 10.51
CA GLU A 319 14.79 22.07 10.28
C GLU A 319 15.16 20.61 10.58
N ALA A 320 14.80 20.09 11.75
CA ALA A 320 15.06 18.71 12.14
C ALA A 320 14.26 17.70 11.28
N ALA A 321 13.02 18.02 10.92
CA ALA A 321 12.21 17.20 10.03
C ALA A 321 12.81 17.14 8.62
N THR A 322 13.38 18.22 8.13
CA THR A 322 14.08 18.28 6.84
C THR A 322 15.33 17.40 6.86
N GLU A 323 16.15 17.42 7.92
CA GLU A 323 17.31 16.52 8.05
C GLU A 323 16.89 15.05 8.01
N PHE A 324 15.75 14.71 8.62
CA PHE A 324 15.21 13.35 8.55
C PHE A 324 14.79 13.00 7.12
N LEU A 325 14.08 13.89 6.41
CA LEU A 325 13.67 13.67 5.03
C LEU A 325 14.87 13.54 4.07
N GLU A 326 15.92 14.33 4.27
CA GLU A 326 17.18 14.18 3.51
C GLU A 326 17.83 12.82 3.71
N TRP A 327 17.82 12.31 4.95
CA TRP A 327 18.37 10.99 5.23
C TRP A 327 17.60 9.86 4.53
N LEU A 328 16.28 9.98 4.35
CA LEU A 328 15.48 8.99 3.61
C LEU A 328 15.93 8.84 2.14
N GLY A 329 16.49 9.88 1.52
CA GLY A 329 17.06 9.82 0.17
C GLY A 329 18.41 9.12 0.07
N THR A 330 19.06 8.80 1.21
CA THR A 330 20.39 8.21 1.20
C THR A 330 20.39 6.73 0.87
N SER A 331 21.48 6.25 0.21
CA SER A 331 21.69 4.82 -0.04
C SER A 331 21.77 4.01 1.27
N GLU A 332 22.24 4.64 2.37
CA GLU A 332 22.29 4.00 3.69
C GLU A 332 20.88 3.64 4.17
N PHE A 333 19.96 4.60 4.16
CA PHE A 333 18.59 4.35 4.54
C PHE A 333 17.92 3.34 3.61
N GLN A 334 18.04 3.51 2.29
CA GLN A 334 17.42 2.63 1.31
C GLN A 334 17.85 1.16 1.51
N GLN A 335 19.17 0.93 1.69
CA GLN A 335 19.71 -0.42 1.93
C GLN A 335 19.26 -0.99 3.27
N LEU A 336 19.22 -0.16 4.33
CA LEU A 336 18.75 -0.57 5.65
C LEU A 336 17.28 -0.97 5.60
N TYR A 337 16.43 -0.10 5.02
CA TYR A 337 14.98 -0.26 5.03
C TYR A 337 14.53 -1.54 4.32
N VAL A 338 15.00 -1.79 3.09
CA VAL A 338 14.58 -2.96 2.30
C VAL A 338 14.97 -4.30 2.94
N ASN A 339 16.01 -4.32 3.79
CA ASN A 339 16.45 -5.54 4.49
C ASN A 339 15.83 -5.70 5.87
N LYS A 340 15.38 -4.60 6.49
CA LYS A 340 14.62 -4.66 7.74
C LYS A 340 13.14 -4.93 7.51
N LEU A 341 12.62 -4.55 6.35
CA LEU A 341 11.24 -4.79 5.94
C LEU A 341 11.19 -5.49 4.56
N PRO A 342 11.50 -6.81 4.50
CA PRO A 342 11.46 -7.56 3.25
C PRO A 342 10.08 -7.48 2.61
N GLY A 343 10.06 -7.17 1.30
CA GLY A 343 8.83 -7.00 0.53
C GLY A 343 8.48 -5.55 0.21
N PHE A 344 9.28 -4.63 0.73
CA PHE A 344 9.25 -3.21 0.35
C PHE A 344 10.51 -2.89 -0.44
N PHE A 345 10.35 -2.35 -1.64
CA PHE A 345 11.43 -2.18 -2.61
C PHE A 345 11.82 -0.73 -2.74
N SER A 346 13.13 -0.47 -2.78
CA SER A 346 13.63 0.89 -3.01
C SER A 346 13.13 1.43 -4.35
N MET A 347 12.73 2.68 -4.34
CA MET A 347 12.37 3.46 -5.52
C MET A 347 13.51 4.36 -5.99
N GLY A 348 14.65 4.37 -5.27
CA GLY A 348 15.83 5.15 -5.63
C GLY A 348 16.56 4.63 -6.86
N THR A 349 17.42 5.48 -7.42
CA THR A 349 18.24 5.14 -8.59
C THR A 349 19.43 4.24 -8.29
N GLU A 350 19.89 4.26 -7.04
CA GLU A 350 21.02 3.44 -6.61
C GLU A 350 20.60 1.98 -6.38
N PRO A 351 21.41 1.00 -6.84
CA PRO A 351 21.10 -0.41 -6.62
C PRO A 351 21.12 -0.78 -5.14
N VAL A 352 20.17 -1.58 -4.69
CA VAL A 352 20.14 -2.18 -3.36
C VAL A 352 20.25 -3.70 -3.45
N HIS A 353 20.75 -4.31 -2.38
CA HIS A 353 20.84 -5.77 -2.24
C HIS A 353 19.77 -6.26 -1.27
N TYR A 354 19.06 -7.31 -1.63
CA TYR A 354 18.03 -7.94 -0.81
C TYR A 354 18.59 -9.20 -0.14
N ASP A 355 18.68 -9.19 1.20
CA ASP A 355 19.17 -10.34 1.98
C ASP A 355 18.14 -11.50 2.01
N ASN A 356 16.86 -11.19 1.91
CA ASN A 356 15.78 -12.17 1.86
C ASN A 356 15.65 -12.72 0.44
N ALA A 357 15.79 -14.05 0.28
CA ALA A 357 15.76 -14.72 -1.03
C ALA A 357 14.42 -14.52 -1.78
N LEU A 358 13.29 -14.56 -1.06
CA LEU A 358 11.97 -14.36 -1.67
C LEU A 358 11.77 -12.89 -2.10
N ALA A 359 12.32 -11.93 -1.34
CA ALA A 359 12.33 -10.52 -1.76
C ALA A 359 13.17 -10.34 -3.04
N GLN A 360 14.30 -11.06 -3.17
CA GLN A 360 15.07 -11.05 -4.41
C GLN A 360 14.28 -11.66 -5.58
N GLU A 361 13.59 -12.80 -5.37
CA GLU A 361 12.71 -13.40 -6.39
C GLU A 361 11.63 -12.41 -6.84
N PHE A 362 11.01 -11.66 -5.93
CA PHE A 362 10.06 -10.58 -6.27
C PHE A 362 10.71 -9.45 -7.07
N ALA A 363 11.89 -8.99 -6.66
CA ALA A 363 12.61 -7.96 -7.41
C ALA A 363 12.95 -8.42 -8.84
N ASP A 364 13.25 -9.71 -9.01
CA ASP A 364 13.53 -10.32 -10.31
C ASP A 364 12.29 -10.36 -11.23
N LEU A 365 11.06 -10.28 -10.69
CA LEU A 365 9.85 -10.15 -11.50
C LEU A 365 9.84 -8.89 -12.38
N LYS A 366 10.60 -7.87 -12.01
CA LYS A 366 10.75 -6.68 -12.86
C LYS A 366 11.55 -6.96 -14.15
N GLN A 367 12.37 -8.00 -14.15
CA GLN A 367 13.23 -8.30 -15.30
C GLN A 367 12.41 -8.79 -16.49
N GLY A 368 12.57 -8.14 -17.64
CA GLY A 368 11.84 -8.45 -18.87
C GLY A 368 10.35 -8.06 -18.86
N ALA A 369 9.86 -7.41 -17.79
CA ALA A 369 8.52 -6.87 -17.72
C ALA A 369 8.51 -5.35 -17.94
N GLN A 370 7.40 -4.81 -18.42
CA GLN A 370 7.08 -3.39 -18.30
C GLN A 370 6.34 -3.15 -16.98
N LEU A 371 6.79 -2.13 -16.24
CA LEU A 371 6.16 -1.79 -14.98
C LEU A 371 4.85 -1.01 -15.21
N THR A 372 3.86 -1.25 -14.38
CA THR A 372 2.56 -0.58 -14.44
C THR A 372 2.00 -0.34 -13.05
N SER A 373 1.28 0.75 -12.88
CA SER A 373 0.52 1.03 -11.68
C SER A 373 -0.88 0.39 -11.72
N ARG A 374 -1.60 0.44 -10.59
CA ARG A 374 -3.01 0.01 -10.56
C ARG A 374 -3.87 0.84 -11.50
N LEU A 375 -4.79 0.17 -12.17
CA LEU A 375 -5.66 0.76 -13.19
C LEU A 375 -6.42 2.01 -12.70
N ALA A 376 -6.99 1.93 -11.50
CA ALA A 376 -7.90 2.95 -10.98
C ALA A 376 -7.21 4.13 -10.27
N LEU A 377 -5.88 4.15 -10.19
CA LEU A 377 -5.13 5.24 -9.58
C LEU A 377 -5.03 6.46 -10.52
N ASP A 378 -4.66 7.58 -9.92
CA ASP A 378 -4.39 8.86 -10.57
C ASP A 378 -5.59 9.39 -11.39
N ARG A 379 -6.38 10.23 -10.78
CA ARG A 379 -7.58 10.92 -11.32
C ARG A 379 -8.82 10.04 -11.54
N LEU A 380 -8.66 8.73 -11.75
CA LEU A 380 -9.78 7.82 -12.02
C LEU A 380 -10.58 7.47 -10.75
N SER A 381 -10.04 7.76 -9.57
CA SER A 381 -10.73 7.57 -8.27
C SER A 381 -10.94 8.87 -7.49
N ALA A 382 -10.69 10.03 -8.10
CA ALA A 382 -10.89 11.32 -7.47
C ALA A 382 -12.35 11.73 -7.29
N GLY A 383 -13.27 11.15 -8.07
CA GLY A 383 -14.70 11.49 -8.05
C GLY A 383 -15.59 10.46 -7.34
N GLN A 384 -16.90 10.58 -7.55
CA GLN A 384 -17.89 9.71 -6.92
C GLN A 384 -18.84 9.09 -7.95
N PRO A 385 -18.94 7.75 -7.98
CA PRO A 385 -18.16 6.79 -7.18
C PRO A 385 -16.70 6.72 -7.64
N PRO A 386 -15.74 6.47 -6.72
CA PRO A 386 -14.35 6.23 -7.11
C PRO A 386 -14.24 4.95 -7.95
N LEU A 387 -13.44 4.96 -9.00
CA LEU A 387 -13.30 3.77 -9.86
C LEU A 387 -12.73 2.57 -9.10
N ASP A 388 -11.81 2.80 -8.16
CA ASP A 388 -11.21 1.70 -7.37
C ASP A 388 -12.27 0.97 -6.53
N ASP A 389 -13.13 1.72 -5.81
CA ASP A 389 -14.23 1.14 -5.02
C ASP A 389 -15.23 0.39 -5.91
N GLU A 390 -15.53 0.93 -7.10
CA GLU A 390 -16.41 0.26 -8.05
C GLU A 390 -15.80 -1.02 -8.61
N ILE A 391 -14.51 -1.04 -8.90
CA ILE A 391 -13.80 -2.26 -9.33
C ILE A 391 -13.84 -3.33 -8.23
N TRP A 392 -13.67 -2.96 -6.95
CA TRP A 392 -13.80 -3.91 -5.84
C TRP A 392 -15.20 -4.53 -5.80
N ARG A 393 -16.21 -3.68 -5.83
CA ARG A 393 -17.63 -4.10 -5.82
C ARG A 393 -17.96 -4.99 -7.01
N VAL A 394 -17.56 -4.60 -8.20
CA VAL A 394 -17.82 -5.34 -9.44
C VAL A 394 -17.09 -6.68 -9.47
N SER A 395 -15.84 -6.73 -9.01
CA SER A 395 -15.08 -7.99 -8.87
C SER A 395 -15.80 -8.98 -7.94
N GLN A 396 -16.34 -8.50 -6.82
CA GLN A 396 -17.18 -9.34 -5.94
C GLN A 396 -18.46 -9.81 -6.64
N LEU A 397 -19.13 -8.97 -7.44
CA LEU A 397 -20.33 -9.36 -8.19
C LEU A 397 -20.03 -10.42 -9.27
N MET A 398 -18.88 -10.32 -9.95
CA MET A 398 -18.46 -11.32 -10.93
C MET A 398 -18.33 -12.70 -10.28
N TYR A 399 -17.69 -12.79 -9.12
CA TYR A 399 -17.45 -14.06 -8.45
C TYR A 399 -18.66 -14.56 -7.66
N ASN A 400 -19.33 -13.69 -6.90
CA ASN A 400 -20.41 -14.08 -5.99
C ASN A 400 -21.77 -14.18 -6.69
N SER A 401 -21.98 -13.46 -7.81
CA SER A 401 -23.28 -13.34 -8.47
C SER A 401 -23.28 -13.67 -9.97
N GLY A 402 -22.10 -13.98 -10.54
CA GLY A 402 -21.96 -14.36 -11.93
C GLY A 402 -22.19 -13.20 -12.91
N LEU A 403 -21.83 -11.96 -12.52
CA LEU A 403 -21.82 -10.84 -13.45
C LEU A 403 -20.81 -11.13 -14.56
N SER A 404 -21.21 -11.01 -15.83
CA SER A 404 -20.30 -11.31 -16.94
C SER A 404 -19.21 -10.23 -17.12
N PRO A 405 -18.08 -10.56 -17.77
CA PRO A 405 -17.01 -9.61 -18.05
C PRO A 405 -17.50 -8.36 -18.80
N GLU A 406 -18.38 -8.52 -19.78
CA GLU A 406 -18.96 -7.42 -20.55
C GLU A 406 -19.90 -6.54 -19.70
N GLU A 407 -20.71 -7.14 -18.83
CA GLU A 407 -21.57 -6.42 -17.90
C GLU A 407 -20.74 -5.66 -16.86
N ALA A 408 -19.68 -6.29 -16.35
CA ALA A 408 -18.73 -5.67 -15.45
C ALA A 408 -18.08 -4.43 -16.06
N ALA A 409 -17.54 -4.58 -17.26
CA ALA A 409 -16.93 -3.48 -18.02
C ALA A 409 -17.91 -2.33 -18.28
N ALA A 410 -19.16 -2.65 -18.68
CA ALA A 410 -20.21 -1.65 -18.94
C ALA A 410 -20.64 -0.92 -17.66
N GLU A 411 -20.75 -1.62 -16.53
CA GLU A 411 -21.12 -1.01 -15.25
C GLU A 411 -20.04 -0.05 -14.74
N LEU A 412 -18.76 -0.46 -14.81
CA LEU A 412 -17.62 0.36 -14.45
C LEU A 412 -17.50 1.60 -15.35
N GLN A 413 -17.64 1.43 -16.67
CA GLN A 413 -17.59 2.56 -17.60
C GLN A 413 -18.72 3.56 -17.33
N LYS A 414 -19.93 3.08 -17.06
CA LYS A 414 -21.05 3.93 -16.70
C LYS A 414 -20.81 4.71 -15.40
N GLY A 415 -20.21 4.08 -14.40
CA GLY A 415 -19.82 4.72 -13.15
C GLY A 415 -18.80 5.85 -13.40
N LEU A 416 -17.76 5.56 -14.15
CA LEU A 416 -16.73 6.52 -14.52
C LEU A 416 -17.29 7.69 -15.33
N ASP A 417 -18.07 7.42 -16.37
CA ASP A 417 -18.71 8.44 -17.24
C ASP A 417 -19.65 9.39 -16.48
N SER A 418 -20.08 9.02 -15.28
CA SER A 418 -21.01 9.85 -14.48
C SER A 418 -20.35 11.11 -13.91
N TRP A 419 -19.04 11.13 -13.79
CA TRP A 419 -18.32 12.24 -13.17
C TRP A 419 -16.99 12.59 -13.87
N TYR A 420 -16.32 11.61 -14.49
CA TYR A 420 -15.03 11.80 -15.11
C TYR A 420 -15.16 12.35 -16.52
N THR A 421 -14.43 13.41 -16.80
CA THR A 421 -14.26 13.96 -18.15
C THR A 421 -12.75 14.05 -18.43
N PRO A 422 -12.23 13.29 -19.40
CA PRO A 422 -10.83 13.37 -19.77
C PRO A 422 -10.41 14.80 -20.11
N ALA A 423 -9.19 15.18 -19.69
CA ALA A 423 -8.62 16.47 -20.06
C ALA A 423 -8.33 16.46 -21.58
N SER A 424 -8.87 17.43 -22.32
CA SER A 424 -8.70 17.59 -23.78
C SER A 424 -7.32 18.11 -24.13
#